data_f9351d5de92650994522930d1f05de16
#
_entry.id   f9351d5de92650994522930d1f05de16
#
_cell.length_a   1.000
_cell.length_b   1.000
_cell.length_c   1.000
_cell.angle_alpha   90.00
_cell.angle_beta   90.00
_cell.angle_gamma   90.00
#
_symmetry.space_group_name_H-M   'P 1'
#
loop_
_entity.id
_entity.type
_entity.pdbx_description
1 polymer ?
#
loop_
_entity_poly.entity_id
_entity_poly.type
_entity_poly.pdbx_seq_one_letter_code
_entity_poly.pdbx_strand_id
1 'polypeptide(L)'
;AERMARLSVPIPEKLWIRHSPETYIMSRTNNINNTKIRDGKMDIKIYVQTVDALEQWNPLTKTEFPVSAHFLISDIFPAFQVEIPVFEKTKYTMHEFLALVKGHPDLQAVSVVKERFGYMVNDTICEVGNILINGAKVMTINSESTELDDIKKTVIDVDLDGVENINYLQTIK
;
A
#
# COMPACT_ATOMS: atom_id res chain seq x y z
N ALA A 1 -1.28 -18.57 -7.66
CA ALA A 1 -2.55 -18.30 -8.32
C ALA A 1 -3.46 -19.55 -8.37
N GLU A 2 -3.01 -20.65 -8.93
CA GLU A 2 -3.82 -21.87 -9.09
C GLU A 2 -4.34 -22.40 -7.76
N ARG A 3 -3.48 -22.47 -6.72
CA ARG A 3 -3.87 -22.93 -5.39
C ARG A 3 -4.90 -21.98 -4.74
N MET A 4 -4.71 -20.67 -4.85
CA MET A 4 -5.67 -19.67 -4.39
C MET A 4 -7.01 -19.82 -5.11
N ALA A 5 -7.01 -20.02 -6.43
CA ALA A 5 -8.23 -20.23 -7.20
C ALA A 5 -9.01 -21.49 -6.77
N ARG A 6 -8.30 -22.58 -6.46
CA ARG A 6 -8.93 -23.84 -6.00
C ARG A 6 -9.53 -23.71 -4.59
N LEU A 7 -8.94 -22.89 -3.72
CA LEU A 7 -9.37 -22.71 -2.33
C LEU A 7 -10.35 -21.55 -2.16
N SER A 8 -10.55 -20.72 -3.20
CA SER A 8 -11.39 -19.52 -3.10
C SER A 8 -12.87 -19.88 -2.87
N VAL A 9 -13.46 -19.23 -1.86
CA VAL A 9 -14.89 -19.35 -1.54
C VAL A 9 -15.44 -17.94 -1.28
N PRO A 10 -16.47 -17.49 -2.00
CA PRO A 10 -17.12 -18.23 -3.10
C PRO A 10 -16.18 -18.42 -4.29
N ILE A 11 -16.43 -19.43 -5.09
CA ILE A 11 -15.76 -19.58 -6.39
C ILE A 11 -16.05 -18.31 -7.19
N PRO A 12 -15.06 -17.55 -7.64
CA PRO A 12 -15.31 -16.33 -8.38
C PRO A 12 -16.07 -16.65 -9.67
N GLU A 13 -17.32 -16.20 -9.80
CA GLU A 13 -18.08 -16.29 -11.04
C GLU A 13 -17.42 -15.49 -12.17
N LYS A 14 -16.61 -14.49 -11.81
CA LYS A 14 -15.75 -13.70 -12.70
C LYS A 14 -14.38 -13.58 -12.07
N LEU A 15 -13.35 -13.70 -12.88
CA LEU A 15 -12.01 -13.35 -12.47
C LEU A 15 -12.03 -11.92 -11.93
N TRP A 16 -11.73 -11.74 -10.66
CA TRP A 16 -11.65 -10.41 -10.06
C TRP A 16 -10.33 -9.76 -10.45
N ILE A 17 -10.33 -9.16 -11.65
CA ILE A 17 -9.19 -8.42 -12.18
C ILE A 17 -9.36 -6.95 -11.83
N ARG A 18 -8.32 -6.37 -11.28
CA ARG A 18 -8.29 -4.96 -10.93
C ARG A 18 -7.02 -4.29 -11.46
N HIS A 19 -7.20 -3.26 -12.28
CA HIS A 19 -6.11 -2.40 -12.74
C HIS A 19 -6.12 -1.10 -11.92
N SER A 20 -4.98 -0.71 -11.38
CA SER A 20 -4.86 0.56 -10.66
C SER A 20 -3.49 1.20 -10.86
N PRO A 21 -3.44 2.41 -11.47
CA PRO A 21 -2.29 3.28 -11.34
C PRO A 21 -2.29 3.91 -9.95
N GLU A 22 -1.16 3.82 -9.28
CA GLU A 22 -0.96 4.35 -7.93
C GLU A 22 0.34 5.16 -7.89
N THR A 23 0.40 6.19 -7.05
CA THR A 23 1.64 6.88 -6.72
C THR A 23 1.95 6.64 -5.26
N TYR A 24 3.05 5.96 -4.98
CA TYR A 24 3.55 5.79 -3.62
C TYR A 24 4.41 6.97 -3.21
N ILE A 25 4.22 7.46 -1.98
CA ILE A 25 5.08 8.46 -1.38
C ILE A 25 5.99 7.76 -0.40
N MET A 26 7.27 7.73 -0.76
CA MET A 26 8.30 7.00 -0.01
C MET A 26 9.11 7.97 0.84
N SER A 27 9.25 7.69 2.13
CA SER A 27 10.29 8.31 2.95
C SER A 27 11.62 7.61 2.68
N ARG A 28 12.69 8.36 2.47
CA ARG A 28 14.04 7.81 2.28
C ARG A 28 14.66 7.34 3.59
N THR A 29 14.18 7.85 4.72
CA THR A 29 14.75 7.65 6.05
C THR A 29 14.07 6.55 6.86
N ASN A 30 12.81 6.20 6.54
CA ASN A 30 12.05 5.19 7.29
C ASN A 30 11.08 4.40 6.41
N ASN A 31 10.49 3.33 6.97
CA ASN A 31 9.51 2.45 6.32
C ASN A 31 8.24 2.26 7.20
N ILE A 32 7.89 3.22 8.02
CA ILE A 32 6.80 3.09 8.99
C ILE A 32 5.44 3.56 8.48
N ASN A 33 5.39 4.17 7.30
CA ASN A 33 4.15 4.62 6.67
C ASN A 33 4.06 4.09 5.23
N ASN A 34 2.93 3.50 4.90
CA ASN A 34 2.58 3.08 3.55
C ASN A 34 1.58 4.09 2.99
N THR A 35 2.12 5.08 2.28
CA THR A 35 1.33 6.17 1.70
C THR A 35 1.21 6.00 0.20
N LYS A 36 -0.02 6.02 -0.29
CA LYS A 36 -0.30 5.95 -1.73
C LYS A 36 -1.42 6.90 -2.13
N ILE A 37 -1.35 7.36 -3.35
CA ILE A 37 -2.41 8.12 -4.02
C ILE A 37 -2.99 7.22 -5.11
N ARG A 38 -4.31 7.04 -5.08
CA ARG A 38 -5.08 6.26 -6.04
C ARG A 38 -6.45 6.90 -6.23
N ASP A 39 -6.92 7.01 -7.47
CA ASP A 39 -8.23 7.59 -7.81
C ASP A 39 -8.46 8.98 -7.18
N GLY A 40 -7.42 9.83 -7.17
CA GLY A 40 -7.49 11.18 -6.58
C GLY A 40 -7.55 11.22 -5.05
N LYS A 41 -7.37 10.07 -4.37
CA LYS A 41 -7.40 9.93 -2.91
C LYS A 41 -6.05 9.53 -2.39
N MET A 42 -5.63 10.14 -1.28
CA MET A 42 -4.46 9.73 -0.51
C MET A 42 -4.90 8.80 0.62
N ASP A 43 -4.21 7.67 0.74
CA ASP A 43 -4.44 6.62 1.73
C ASP A 43 -3.13 6.35 2.46
N ILE A 44 -3.12 6.46 3.78
CA ILE A 44 -1.96 6.23 4.65
C ILE A 44 -2.26 5.12 5.63
N LYS A 45 -1.42 4.09 5.63
CA LYS A 45 -1.37 3.07 6.67
C LYS A 45 -0.06 3.21 7.45
N ILE A 46 -0.12 3.01 8.76
CA ILE A 46 1.04 3.05 9.65
C ILE A 46 1.37 1.64 10.12
N TYR A 47 2.66 1.30 10.10
CA TYR A 47 3.18 0.08 10.68
C TYR A 47 3.00 0.08 12.20
N VAL A 48 2.53 -1.02 12.74
CA VAL A 48 2.29 -1.22 14.18
C VAL A 48 3.30 -2.20 14.75
N GLN A 49 3.35 -3.41 14.20
CA GLN A 49 4.19 -4.50 14.71
C GLN A 49 4.31 -5.65 13.69
N THR A 50 5.22 -6.56 13.98
CA THR A 50 5.31 -7.85 13.30
C THR A 50 5.01 -8.97 14.30
N VAL A 51 4.11 -9.88 13.94
CA VAL A 51 3.77 -11.08 14.71
C VAL A 51 3.90 -12.29 13.79
N ASP A 52 4.74 -13.25 14.14
CA ASP A 52 4.97 -14.48 13.36
C ASP A 52 5.25 -14.19 11.87
N ALA A 53 6.17 -13.26 11.60
CA ALA A 53 6.53 -12.77 10.27
C ALA A 53 5.40 -12.05 9.49
N LEU A 54 4.23 -11.84 10.09
CA LEU A 54 3.12 -11.07 9.52
C LEU A 54 3.17 -9.64 10.03
N GLU A 55 3.06 -8.67 9.13
CA GLU A 55 3.07 -7.25 9.48
C GLU A 55 1.66 -6.72 9.71
N GLN A 56 1.48 -6.01 10.80
CA GLN A 56 0.24 -5.27 11.09
C GLN A 56 0.40 -3.81 10.65
N TRP A 57 -0.53 -3.37 9.81
CA TRP A 57 -0.63 -2.00 9.30
C TRP A 57 -2.01 -1.44 9.58
N ASN A 58 -2.09 -0.38 10.37
CA ASN A 58 -3.36 0.26 10.68
C ASN A 58 -3.61 1.45 9.76
N PRO A 59 -4.86 1.66 9.30
CA PRO A 59 -5.22 2.86 8.56
C PRO A 59 -5.07 4.08 9.46
N LEU A 60 -4.33 5.11 9.00
CA LEU A 60 -4.23 6.40 9.65
C LEU A 60 -5.26 7.37 9.10
N THR A 61 -5.27 7.54 7.78
CA THR A 61 -6.19 8.47 7.11
C THR A 61 -6.44 8.08 5.67
N LYS A 62 -7.61 8.53 5.18
CA LYS A 62 -7.96 8.50 3.76
C LYS A 62 -8.63 9.81 3.40
N THR A 63 -8.04 10.58 2.50
CA THR A 63 -8.51 11.92 2.14
C THR A 63 -8.51 12.15 0.65
N GLU A 64 -9.39 13.04 0.19
CA GLU A 64 -9.46 13.48 -1.21
C GLU A 64 -8.73 14.81 -1.39
N PHE A 65 -8.17 15.01 -2.57
CA PHE A 65 -7.63 16.32 -2.96
C PHE A 65 -8.76 17.28 -3.44
N PRO A 66 -8.60 18.59 -3.21
CA PRO A 66 -7.49 19.29 -2.58
C PRO A 66 -7.48 19.16 -1.04
N VAL A 67 -6.30 19.01 -0.45
CA VAL A 67 -6.08 18.91 1.00
C VAL A 67 -5.69 20.28 1.58
N SER A 68 -6.06 20.55 2.84
CA SER A 68 -5.67 21.80 3.51
C SER A 68 -4.19 21.77 3.93
N ALA A 69 -3.53 22.94 3.94
CA ALA A 69 -2.18 23.08 4.49
C ALA A 69 -2.14 22.64 5.96
N HIS A 70 -3.17 22.97 6.74
CA HIS A 70 -3.27 22.55 8.14
C HIS A 70 -3.18 21.03 8.27
N PHE A 71 -3.96 20.28 7.48
CA PHE A 71 -3.94 18.82 7.51
C PHE A 71 -2.58 18.24 7.04
N LEU A 72 -1.93 18.87 6.06
CA LEU A 72 -0.57 18.49 5.66
C LEU A 72 0.42 18.66 6.80
N ILE A 73 0.33 19.77 7.57
CA ILE A 73 1.20 20.09 8.69
C ILE A 73 0.94 19.20 9.91
N SER A 74 -0.34 18.97 10.26
CA SER A 74 -0.70 18.27 11.50
C SER A 74 -0.67 16.74 11.38
N ASP A 75 -0.93 16.20 10.18
CA ASP A 75 -1.15 14.75 10.02
C ASP A 75 -0.20 14.13 8.98
N ILE A 76 -0.08 14.71 7.78
CA ILE A 76 0.56 14.04 6.66
C ILE A 76 2.08 14.03 6.76
N PHE A 77 2.72 15.20 6.91
CA PHE A 77 4.18 15.29 7.05
C PHE A 77 4.70 14.66 8.34
N PRO A 78 4.02 14.79 9.49
CA PRO A 78 4.36 14.02 10.69
C PRO A 78 4.29 12.49 10.49
N ALA A 79 3.32 11.98 9.73
CA ALA A 79 3.25 10.56 9.40
C ALA A 79 4.45 10.08 8.58
N PHE A 80 5.03 10.93 7.73
CA PHE A 80 6.26 10.62 6.99
C PHE A 80 7.53 10.66 7.87
N GLN A 81 7.45 11.30 9.05
CA GLN A 81 8.60 11.57 9.93
C GLN A 81 9.74 12.29 9.19
N VAL A 82 9.39 13.34 8.48
CA VAL A 82 10.32 14.20 7.75
C VAL A 82 10.08 15.67 8.15
N GLU A 83 11.02 16.54 7.80
CA GLU A 83 10.89 17.98 8.04
C GLU A 83 9.62 18.51 7.34
N ILE A 84 8.91 19.43 8.02
CA ILE A 84 7.69 20.03 7.46
C ILE A 84 8.10 21.18 6.53
N PRO A 85 7.78 21.14 5.22
CA PRO A 85 8.12 22.21 4.32
C PRO A 85 7.30 23.47 4.59
N VAL A 86 7.77 24.61 4.06
CA VAL A 86 7.01 25.86 4.11
C VAL A 86 5.80 25.78 3.18
N PHE A 87 4.62 26.14 3.70
CA PHE A 87 3.36 26.16 2.96
C PHE A 87 2.98 27.60 2.61
N GLU A 88 2.85 27.89 1.32
CA GLU A 88 2.46 29.21 0.80
C GLU A 88 0.96 29.35 0.52
N LYS A 89 0.22 28.24 0.52
CA LYS A 89 -1.21 28.16 0.19
C LYS A 89 -2.00 27.55 1.33
N THR A 90 -3.28 27.82 1.38
CA THR A 90 -4.22 27.22 2.36
C THR A 90 -4.72 25.83 1.95
N LYS A 91 -4.69 25.52 0.65
CA LYS A 91 -5.08 24.20 0.08
C LYS A 91 -4.14 23.82 -1.05
N TYR A 92 -3.96 22.51 -1.20
CA TYR A 92 -3.08 21.90 -2.21
C TYR A 92 -3.83 20.85 -3.01
N THR A 93 -3.82 21.00 -4.31
CA THR A 93 -4.23 19.96 -5.26
C THR A 93 -3.24 18.79 -5.22
N MET A 94 -3.61 17.66 -5.79
CA MET A 94 -2.70 16.50 -5.89
C MET A 94 -1.38 16.86 -6.59
N HIS A 95 -1.44 17.64 -7.66
CA HIS A 95 -0.25 18.08 -8.40
C HIS A 95 0.67 18.96 -7.54
N GLU A 96 0.11 19.90 -6.80
CA GLU A 96 0.88 20.79 -5.90
C GLU A 96 1.48 20.01 -4.72
N PHE A 97 0.76 19.05 -4.15
CA PHE A 97 1.29 18.15 -3.13
C PHE A 97 2.46 17.31 -3.68
N LEU A 98 2.32 16.73 -4.87
CA LEU A 98 3.41 15.99 -5.51
C LEU A 98 4.63 16.88 -5.83
N ALA A 99 4.41 18.17 -6.10
CA ALA A 99 5.52 19.14 -6.26
C ALA A 99 6.25 19.36 -4.93
N LEU A 100 5.55 19.46 -3.79
CA LEU A 100 6.18 19.51 -2.45
C LEU A 100 6.99 18.23 -2.18
N VAL A 101 6.42 17.06 -2.45
CA VAL A 101 7.13 15.78 -2.30
C VAL A 101 8.39 15.73 -3.15
N LYS A 102 8.32 16.17 -4.42
CA LYS A 102 9.47 16.19 -5.34
C LYS A 102 10.57 17.15 -4.87
N GLY A 103 10.20 18.27 -4.26
CA GLY A 103 11.16 19.26 -3.72
C GLY A 103 11.76 18.87 -2.38
N HIS A 104 11.22 17.86 -1.71
CA HIS A 104 11.66 17.45 -0.37
C HIS A 104 12.85 16.47 -0.44
N PRO A 105 13.95 16.70 0.31
CA PRO A 105 15.16 15.85 0.24
C PRO A 105 14.90 14.39 0.68
N ASP A 106 14.01 14.19 1.63
CA ASP A 106 13.74 12.88 2.25
C ASP A 106 12.50 12.16 1.69
N LEU A 107 11.81 12.73 0.70
CA LEU A 107 10.65 12.12 0.08
C LEU A 107 10.89 11.78 -1.40
N GLN A 108 10.16 10.79 -1.87
CA GLN A 108 10.15 10.40 -3.26
C GLN A 108 8.76 9.89 -3.67
N ALA A 109 8.25 10.38 -4.80
CA ALA A 109 7.06 9.82 -5.44
C ALA A 109 7.46 8.74 -6.44
N VAL A 110 6.84 7.56 -6.34
CA VAL A 110 7.12 6.40 -7.19
C VAL A 110 5.85 5.95 -7.87
N SER A 111 5.90 5.82 -9.20
CA SER A 111 4.77 5.30 -9.99
C SER A 111 4.69 3.78 -9.87
N VAL A 112 3.52 3.28 -9.48
CA VAL A 112 3.24 1.85 -9.37
C VAL A 112 1.94 1.54 -10.11
N VAL A 113 2.03 0.73 -11.17
CA VAL A 113 0.85 0.26 -11.90
C VAL A 113 0.64 -1.20 -11.55
N LYS A 114 -0.57 -1.52 -11.09
CA LYS A 114 -0.93 -2.86 -10.63
C LYS A 114 -2.02 -3.48 -11.50
N GLU A 115 -1.77 -4.70 -11.96
CA GLU A 115 -2.79 -5.62 -12.44
C GLU A 115 -2.90 -6.75 -11.43
N ARG A 116 -4.04 -6.87 -10.75
CA ARG A 116 -4.24 -7.79 -9.62
C ARG A 116 -5.35 -8.76 -9.91
N PHE A 117 -5.13 -10.01 -9.51
CA PHE A 117 -6.09 -11.11 -9.58
C PHE A 117 -6.46 -11.49 -8.14
N GLY A 118 -7.71 -11.27 -7.77
CA GLY A 118 -8.20 -11.45 -6.39
C GLY A 118 -8.86 -12.79 -6.16
N TYR A 119 -8.69 -13.30 -4.95
CA TYR A 119 -9.26 -14.54 -4.44
C TYR A 119 -9.70 -14.36 -2.99
N MET A 120 -10.63 -15.19 -2.51
CA MET A 120 -11.02 -15.23 -1.10
C MET A 120 -10.73 -16.62 -0.54
N VAL A 121 -9.80 -16.72 0.40
CA VAL A 121 -9.39 -17.99 1.04
C VAL A 121 -9.47 -17.81 2.55
N ASN A 122 -10.26 -18.65 3.25
CA ASN A 122 -10.48 -18.56 4.70
C ASN A 122 -10.86 -17.13 5.15
N ASP A 123 -11.81 -16.50 4.47
CA ASP A 123 -12.23 -15.10 4.69
C ASP A 123 -11.09 -14.07 4.57
N THR A 124 -9.94 -14.46 4.01
CA THR A 124 -8.78 -13.62 3.76
C THR A 124 -8.74 -13.21 2.29
N ILE A 125 -8.54 -11.93 2.05
CA ILE A 125 -8.32 -11.41 0.69
C ILE A 125 -6.91 -11.83 0.24
N CYS A 126 -6.83 -12.60 -0.85
CA CYS A 126 -5.59 -13.00 -1.49
C CYS A 126 -5.48 -12.40 -2.88
N GLU A 127 -4.33 -11.91 -3.24
CA GLU A 127 -4.08 -11.32 -4.56
C GLU A 127 -2.77 -11.85 -5.17
N VAL A 128 -2.79 -12.09 -6.47
CA VAL A 128 -1.58 -12.23 -7.28
C VAL A 128 -1.52 -11.03 -8.20
N GLY A 129 -0.40 -10.34 -8.25
CA GLY A 129 -0.26 -9.09 -8.99
C GLY A 129 0.92 -9.05 -9.94
N ASN A 130 0.67 -8.56 -11.16
CA ASN A 130 1.69 -8.08 -12.08
C ASN A 130 1.87 -6.58 -11.82
N ILE A 131 3.03 -6.17 -11.37
CA ILE A 131 3.29 -4.82 -10.90
C ILE A 131 4.38 -4.18 -11.75
N LEU A 132 4.19 -2.92 -12.12
CA LEU A 132 5.22 -2.07 -12.72
C LEU A 132 5.61 -0.99 -11.71
N ILE A 133 6.86 -0.99 -11.26
CA ILE A 133 7.43 0.03 -10.36
C ILE A 133 8.37 0.88 -11.20
N ASN A 134 8.00 2.11 -11.49
CA ASN A 134 8.73 2.98 -12.43
C ASN A 134 9.09 2.26 -13.76
N GLY A 135 8.21 1.35 -14.23
CA GLY A 135 8.42 0.55 -15.44
C GLY A 135 9.13 -0.80 -15.23
N ALA A 136 9.73 -1.05 -14.07
CA ALA A 136 10.31 -2.36 -13.76
C ALA A 136 9.20 -3.36 -13.38
N LYS A 137 9.26 -4.57 -13.95
CA LYS A 137 8.26 -5.63 -13.71
C LYS A 137 8.58 -6.41 -12.44
N VAL A 138 7.57 -6.56 -11.58
CA VAL A 138 7.61 -7.36 -10.36
C VAL A 138 6.32 -8.18 -10.28
N MET A 139 6.40 -9.43 -9.84
CA MET A 139 5.21 -10.21 -9.47
C MET A 139 5.08 -10.22 -7.94
N THR A 140 3.88 -10.00 -7.45
CA THR A 140 3.58 -10.03 -6.01
C THR A 140 2.51 -11.05 -5.70
N ILE A 141 2.62 -11.65 -4.52
CA ILE A 141 1.56 -12.46 -3.90
C ILE A 141 1.25 -11.77 -2.57
N ASN A 142 -0.01 -11.52 -2.31
CA ASN A 142 -0.47 -10.82 -1.12
C ASN A 142 -1.63 -11.55 -0.47
N SER A 143 -1.65 -11.56 0.86
CA SER A 143 -2.79 -11.99 1.66
C SER A 143 -3.04 -10.94 2.75
N GLU A 144 -4.29 -10.52 2.93
CA GLU A 144 -4.67 -9.43 3.85
C GLU A 144 -5.96 -9.81 4.60
N SER A 145 -5.90 -9.77 5.94
CA SER A 145 -7.05 -9.95 6.84
C SER A 145 -6.93 -9.02 8.04
N THR A 146 -8.06 -8.73 8.69
CA THR A 146 -8.09 -8.10 10.03
C THR A 146 -7.91 -9.13 11.14
N GLU A 147 -8.15 -10.42 10.84
CA GLU A 147 -8.11 -11.51 11.79
C GLU A 147 -6.80 -12.29 11.65
N LEU A 148 -6.02 -12.33 12.75
CA LEU A 148 -4.69 -12.95 12.75
C LEU A 148 -4.74 -14.46 12.49
N ASP A 149 -5.74 -15.17 13.03
CA ASP A 149 -5.86 -16.61 12.88
C ASP A 149 -6.21 -16.99 11.43
N ASP A 150 -7.08 -16.21 10.78
CA ASP A 150 -7.47 -16.44 9.39
C ASP A 150 -6.28 -16.26 8.44
N ILE A 151 -5.47 -15.20 8.64
CA ILE A 151 -4.31 -14.98 7.79
C ILE A 151 -3.21 -16.02 8.02
N LYS A 152 -2.98 -16.48 9.26
CA LYS A 152 -2.03 -17.57 9.55
C LYS A 152 -2.44 -18.86 8.84
N LYS A 153 -3.72 -19.24 8.96
CA LYS A 153 -4.25 -20.41 8.27
C LYS A 153 -4.12 -20.26 6.76
N THR A 154 -4.47 -19.09 6.23
CA THR A 154 -4.41 -18.82 4.80
C THR A 154 -2.99 -18.92 4.25
N VAL A 155 -2.00 -18.35 4.92
CA VAL A 155 -0.58 -18.43 4.51
C VAL A 155 -0.13 -19.89 4.36
N ILE A 156 -0.51 -20.77 5.29
CA ILE A 156 -0.23 -22.22 5.21
C ILE A 156 -0.98 -22.84 4.03
N ASP A 157 -2.28 -22.60 3.92
CA ASP A 157 -3.15 -23.22 2.92
C ASP A 157 -2.77 -22.80 1.49
N VAL A 158 -2.26 -21.59 1.27
CA VAL A 158 -1.81 -21.11 -0.05
C VAL A 158 -0.32 -21.37 -0.32
N ASP A 159 0.38 -22.06 0.58
CA ASP A 159 1.80 -22.47 0.42
C ASP A 159 2.79 -21.29 0.46
N LEU A 160 2.53 -20.33 1.33
CA LEU A 160 3.42 -19.20 1.60
C LEU A 160 4.09 -19.30 2.97
N ASP A 161 3.87 -20.39 3.72
CA ASP A 161 4.55 -20.60 5.00
C ASP A 161 6.07 -20.74 4.80
N GLY A 162 6.83 -20.00 5.61
CA GLY A 162 8.30 -19.93 5.48
C GLY A 162 8.82 -19.06 4.33
N VAL A 163 7.95 -18.45 3.52
CA VAL A 163 8.36 -17.45 2.53
C VAL A 163 8.57 -16.10 3.22
N GLU A 164 9.66 -15.41 2.89
CA GLU A 164 9.93 -14.08 3.44
C GLU A 164 8.81 -13.09 3.07
N ASN A 165 8.25 -12.43 4.08
CA ASN A 165 7.25 -11.40 3.89
C ASN A 165 7.95 -10.06 3.61
N ILE A 166 7.78 -9.54 2.39
CA ILE A 166 8.35 -8.26 1.95
C ILE A 166 7.21 -7.32 1.58
N ASN A 167 7.11 -6.19 2.27
CA ASN A 167 6.11 -5.18 1.97
C ASN A 167 6.49 -4.31 0.76
N TYR A 168 5.52 -3.51 0.27
CA TYR A 168 5.74 -2.63 -0.88
C TYR A 168 6.85 -1.59 -0.67
N LEU A 169 7.04 -1.09 0.56
CA LEU A 169 8.07 -0.10 0.84
C LEU A 169 9.48 -0.68 0.67
N GLN A 170 9.66 -1.94 1.08
CA GLN A 170 10.91 -2.67 0.89
C GLN A 170 11.13 -3.05 -0.58
N THR A 171 10.06 -3.42 -1.29
CA THR A 171 10.13 -3.79 -2.72
C THR A 171 10.44 -2.57 -3.61
N ILE A 172 9.98 -1.37 -3.23
CA ILE A 172 10.16 -0.13 -4.01
C ILE A 172 11.57 0.48 -3.81
N LYS A 173 12.19 0.27 -2.66
CA LYS A 173 13.57 0.74 -2.35
C LYS A 173 14.64 -0.11 -2.98
#